data_bdf6a3a32a00410c24da74f84a2c8281
#
_entry.id   bdf6a3a32a00410c24da74f84a2c8281
#
_cell.length_a   1.000
_cell.length_b   1.000
_cell.length_c   1.000
_cell.angle_alpha   90.00
_cell.angle_beta   90.00
_cell.angle_gamma   90.00
#
_symmetry.space_group_name_H-M   'P 1'
#
loop_
_entity.id
_entity.type
_entity.pdbx_description
1 polymer ?
#
loop_
_entity_poly.entity_id
_entity_poly.type
_entity_poly.pdbx_seq_one_letter_code
_entity_poly.pdbx_strand_id
1 'polypeptide(L)'
;MKRNLLLSLILLCVGTSHTVFANVDSDCTWNGIKLFGKVKVVNSFPDIKVKVVSSFPDLKVKKVNSFADKCGEWTFVESFPDFTVQFVNSFPDVKIKYVNSFPGI
;
A
#
# COMPACT_ATOMS: atom_id res chain seq x y z
N MET A 1 -45.72 -6.52 -7.58
CA MET A 1 -45.15 -6.13 -7.85
C MET A 1 -44.56 -5.87 -7.78
N LYS A 2 -44.37 -5.99 -7.57
CA LYS A 2 -43.59 -5.59 -7.61
C LYS A 2 -42.81 -5.56 -7.09
N ARG A 3 -42.66 -5.80 -6.82
CA ARG A 3 -41.84 -5.51 -6.40
C ARG A 3 -40.85 -5.79 -6.19
N ASN A 4 -40.77 -6.02 -6.27
CA ASN A 4 -39.71 -6.13 -6.16
C ASN A 4 -38.93 -5.86 -6.15
N LEU A 5 -38.89 -5.58 -5.73
CA LEU A 5 -37.99 -5.13 -5.68
C LEU A 5 -37.34 -4.97 -5.03
N LEU A 6 -37.56 -4.77 -4.71
CA LEU A 6 -36.85 -4.41 -4.06
C LEU A 6 -36.11 -5.04 -3.49
N LEU A 7 -36.00 -5.47 -3.39
CA LEU A 7 -35.14 -5.85 -2.96
C LEU A 7 -34.16 -6.03 -3.32
N SER A 8 -33.82 -5.95 -3.57
CA SER A 8 -32.76 -5.89 -3.83
C SER A 8 -32.14 -5.14 -3.71
N LEU A 9 -32.29 -4.62 -3.31
CA LEU A 9 -31.56 -3.87 -3.01
C LEU A 9 -30.95 -3.93 -2.07
N ILE A 10 -31.17 -4.01 -1.61
CA ILE A 10 -30.54 -3.90 -0.69
C ILE A 10 -29.58 -4.65 -0.50
N LEU A 11 -29.44 -5.13 -0.74
CA LEU A 11 -28.43 -5.62 -0.67
C LEU A 11 -27.47 -5.30 -1.12
N LEU A 12 -27.50 -4.78 -1.18
CA LEU A 12 -26.57 -4.40 -1.37
C LEU A 12 -25.87 -4.06 -0.75
N CYS A 13 -26.12 -3.82 -0.26
CA CYS A 13 -25.38 -3.31 0.39
C CYS A 13 -24.81 -3.88 1.21
N VAL A 14 -25.07 -4.48 1.48
CA VAL A 14 -24.44 -4.87 2.22
C VAL A 14 -23.35 -5.20 2.01
N GLY A 15 -23.13 -5.36 1.66
CA GLY A 15 -22.05 -5.59 1.59
C GLY A 15 -21.25 -5.03 1.73
N THR A 16 -21.50 -4.78 1.74
CA THR A 16 -20.78 -4.25 1.87
C THR A 16 -20.09 -3.88 2.61
N SER A 17 -20.16 -3.80 3.04
CA SER A 17 -19.38 -3.26 3.76
C SER A 17 -18.38 -3.95 4.16
N HIS A 18 -17.81 -4.14 3.87
CA HIS A 18 -16.83 -4.58 4.39
C HIS A 18 -15.97 -3.87 4.80
N THR A 19 -15.68 -4.00 5.57
CA THR A 19 -14.76 -3.25 6.18
C THR A 19 -13.45 -3.81 5.98
N VAL A 20 -12.55 -3.06 5.50
CA VAL A 20 -11.20 -3.45 5.23
C VAL A 20 -10.31 -2.63 6.12
N PHE A 21 -9.46 -3.29 6.90
CA PHE A 21 -8.62 -2.60 7.84
C PHE A 21 -7.19 -2.48 7.39
N ALA A 22 -6.73 -3.34 6.47
CA ALA A 22 -5.39 -3.22 5.94
C ALA A 22 -5.37 -2.15 4.87
N ASN A 23 -4.33 -1.31 4.87
CA ASN A 23 -4.18 -0.30 3.84
C ASN A 23 -3.58 -0.85 2.56
N VAL A 24 -2.96 -2.03 2.61
CA VAL A 24 -2.32 -2.65 1.45
C VAL A 24 -3.16 -3.85 1.03
N ASP A 25 -3.43 -3.93 -0.25
CA ASP A 25 -4.22 -5.03 -0.81
C ASP A 25 -3.41 -6.33 -0.82
N SER A 26 -4.11 -7.45 -0.87
CA SER A 26 -3.46 -8.76 -0.78
C SER A 26 -2.52 -9.04 -1.94
N ASP A 27 -2.66 -8.33 -3.06
CA ASP A 27 -1.75 -8.45 -4.20
C ASP A 27 -0.55 -7.51 -4.10
N CYS A 28 -0.30 -6.96 -2.92
CA CYS A 28 0.83 -6.06 -2.67
C CYS A 28 0.73 -4.77 -3.47
N THR A 29 -0.47 -4.19 -3.50
CA THR A 29 -0.66 -2.88 -4.12
C THR A 29 -1.32 -1.94 -3.14
N TRP A 30 -1.10 -0.66 -3.35
CA TRP A 30 -1.85 0.40 -2.70
C TRP A 30 -2.33 1.35 -3.78
N ASN A 31 -3.64 1.51 -3.88
CA ASN A 31 -4.24 2.40 -4.86
C ASN A 31 -3.73 2.09 -6.28
N GLY A 32 -3.57 0.80 -6.58
CA GLY A 32 -3.11 0.35 -7.88
C GLY A 32 -1.60 0.36 -8.09
N ILE A 33 -0.83 0.84 -7.12
CA ILE A 33 0.62 0.94 -7.24
C ILE A 33 1.24 -0.32 -6.64
N LYS A 34 2.06 -1.02 -7.43
CA LYS A 34 2.80 -2.17 -6.94
C LYS A 34 3.84 -1.69 -5.93
N LEU A 35 3.90 -2.32 -4.77
CA LEU A 35 4.73 -1.85 -3.66
C LEU A 35 6.09 -2.54 -3.66
N PHE A 36 6.71 -2.60 -4.80
CA PHE A 36 8.09 -3.06 -4.97
C PHE A 36 8.66 -2.38 -6.20
N GLY A 37 9.98 -2.29 -6.26
CA GLY A 37 10.65 -1.69 -7.39
C GLY A 37 11.54 -0.54 -6.99
N LYS A 38 11.73 0.39 -7.92
CA LYS A 38 12.58 1.57 -7.73
C LYS A 38 11.75 2.67 -7.09
N VAL A 39 12.26 3.22 -6.00
CA VAL A 39 11.52 4.17 -5.16
C VAL A 39 12.35 5.43 -5.01
N LYS A 40 11.74 6.56 -5.23
CA LYS A 40 12.39 7.85 -4.99
C LYS A 40 11.70 8.56 -3.84
N VAL A 41 12.49 9.12 -2.94
CA VAL A 41 11.98 9.91 -1.81
C VAL A 41 11.82 11.35 -2.29
N VAL A 42 10.64 11.91 -2.07
CA VAL A 42 10.35 13.29 -2.46
C VAL A 42 9.83 14.06 -1.25
N ASN A 43 9.84 15.39 -1.36
CA ASN A 43 9.37 16.26 -0.28
C ASN A 43 7.96 16.78 -0.52
N SER A 44 7.43 16.60 -1.74
CA SER A 44 6.09 17.06 -2.06
C SER A 44 5.54 16.24 -3.21
N PHE A 45 4.22 16.16 -3.26
CA PHE A 45 3.48 15.48 -4.32
C PHE A 45 3.95 14.02 -4.51
N PRO A 46 3.99 13.23 -3.43
CA PRO A 46 4.38 11.83 -3.57
C PRO A 46 3.23 11.02 -4.15
N ASP A 47 3.58 9.85 -4.70
CA ASP A 47 2.57 8.85 -5.00
C ASP A 47 2.00 8.26 -3.72
N ILE A 48 2.84 8.07 -2.70
CA ILE A 48 2.45 7.42 -1.45
C ILE A 48 3.11 8.15 -0.28
N LYS A 49 2.34 8.43 0.76
CA LYS A 49 2.88 8.92 2.03
C LYS A 49 3.13 7.72 2.92
N VAL A 50 4.34 7.59 3.44
CA VAL A 50 4.70 6.44 4.26
C VAL A 50 5.20 6.89 5.62
N LYS A 51 4.93 6.07 6.63
CA LYS A 51 5.45 6.27 7.97
C LYS A 51 6.18 5.01 8.39
N VAL A 52 7.40 5.17 8.90
CA VAL A 52 8.19 4.05 9.42
C VAL A 52 7.71 3.76 10.84
N VAL A 53 7.35 2.52 11.10
CA VAL A 53 6.88 2.08 12.41
C VAL A 53 7.71 0.88 12.87
N SER A 54 7.66 0.60 14.17
CA SER A 54 8.37 -0.54 14.73
C SER A 54 7.47 -1.75 14.93
N SER A 55 6.14 -1.55 14.88
CA SER A 55 5.19 -2.64 15.06
C SER A 55 3.93 -2.36 14.25
N PHE A 56 3.24 -3.44 13.90
CA PHE A 56 1.99 -3.39 13.15
C PHE A 56 2.09 -2.62 11.85
N PRO A 57 3.10 -2.93 11.00
CA PRO A 57 3.18 -2.26 9.70
C PRO A 57 2.13 -2.81 8.75
N ASP A 58 1.80 -2.00 7.74
CA ASP A 58 1.01 -2.48 6.61
C ASP A 58 1.89 -3.25 5.63
N LEU A 59 3.17 -2.91 5.56
CA LEU A 59 4.11 -3.52 4.63
C LEU A 59 5.49 -3.60 5.29
N LYS A 60 6.12 -4.77 5.20
CA LYS A 60 7.51 -4.94 5.59
C LYS A 60 8.39 -4.68 4.38
N VAL A 61 9.36 -3.78 4.53
CA VAL A 61 10.19 -3.32 3.43
C VAL A 61 11.63 -3.77 3.64
N LYS A 62 12.18 -4.43 2.62
CA LYS A 62 13.59 -4.76 2.58
C LYS A 62 14.25 -3.89 1.52
N LYS A 63 15.30 -3.14 1.93
CA LYS A 63 16.07 -2.35 0.98
C LYS A 63 17.02 -3.27 0.25
N VAL A 64 16.98 -3.22 -1.07
CA VAL A 64 17.86 -4.02 -1.92
C VAL A 64 18.57 -3.10 -2.89
N ASN A 65 19.71 -3.56 -3.42
CA ASN A 65 20.50 -2.74 -4.33
C ASN A 65 20.03 -2.86 -5.77
N SER A 66 19.36 -3.96 -6.11
CA SER A 66 18.86 -4.19 -7.47
C SER A 66 17.87 -5.33 -7.43
N PHE A 67 17.16 -5.49 -8.51
CA PHE A 67 16.19 -6.60 -8.69
C PHE A 67 15.13 -6.60 -7.60
N ALA A 68 14.55 -5.42 -7.35
CA ALA A 68 13.44 -5.27 -6.41
C ALA A 68 12.17 -5.75 -7.10
N ASP A 69 11.99 -7.06 -7.19
CA ASP A 69 10.91 -7.65 -7.97
C ASP A 69 9.91 -8.45 -7.12
N LYS A 70 10.03 -8.39 -5.80
CA LYS A 70 9.10 -9.07 -4.90
C LYS A 70 8.48 -8.06 -3.95
N CYS A 71 7.27 -8.37 -3.48
CA CYS A 71 6.53 -7.51 -2.58
C CYS A 71 7.41 -7.00 -1.43
N GLY A 72 7.48 -5.70 -1.27
CA GLY A 72 8.24 -5.09 -0.19
C GLY A 72 9.72 -4.89 -0.47
N GLU A 73 10.23 -5.31 -1.63
CA GLU A 73 11.63 -5.04 -1.97
C GLU A 73 11.73 -3.69 -2.65
N TRP A 74 12.49 -2.78 -2.06
CA TRP A 74 12.64 -1.40 -2.56
C TRP A 74 14.10 -1.10 -2.84
N THR A 75 14.36 -0.57 -4.04
CA THR A 75 15.66 0.01 -4.40
C THR A 75 15.48 1.51 -4.49
N PHE A 76 16.16 2.25 -3.62
CA PHE A 76 16.04 3.71 -3.65
C PHE A 76 16.88 4.29 -4.77
N VAL A 77 16.28 5.15 -5.58
CA VAL A 77 16.92 5.74 -6.75
C VAL A 77 16.67 7.24 -6.78
N GLU A 78 17.48 7.95 -7.56
CA GLU A 78 17.29 9.40 -7.74
C GLU A 78 16.53 9.73 -9.01
N SER A 79 16.50 8.81 -9.98
CA SER A 79 15.83 9.08 -11.25
C SER A 79 15.13 7.83 -11.76
N PHE A 80 14.12 8.04 -12.53
CA PHE A 80 13.32 6.97 -13.16
C PHE A 80 12.76 5.98 -12.15
N PRO A 81 12.09 6.47 -11.09
CA PRO A 81 11.49 5.55 -10.12
C PRO A 81 10.24 4.90 -10.68
N ASP A 82 9.87 3.77 -10.08
CA ASP A 82 8.56 3.17 -10.34
C ASP A 82 7.47 3.92 -9.59
N PHE A 83 7.79 4.44 -8.39
CA PHE A 83 6.88 5.30 -7.65
C PHE A 83 7.68 6.15 -6.66
N THR A 84 7.03 7.19 -6.14
CA THR A 84 7.66 8.11 -5.20
C THR A 84 6.99 8.02 -3.84
N VAL A 85 7.78 8.25 -2.78
CA VAL A 85 7.26 8.25 -1.41
C VAL A 85 7.71 9.51 -0.70
N GLN A 86 6.88 9.94 0.24
CA GLN A 86 7.24 11.00 1.18
C GLN A 86 7.09 10.42 2.58
N PHE A 87 8.12 10.57 3.41
CA PHE A 87 8.05 10.13 4.80
C PHE A 87 7.29 11.18 5.61
N VAL A 88 6.29 10.71 6.35
CA VAL A 88 5.44 11.59 7.16
C VAL A 88 5.33 11.03 8.58
N ASN A 89 4.96 11.90 9.52
CA ASN A 89 4.76 11.50 10.90
C ASN A 89 3.30 11.23 11.23
N SER A 90 2.39 11.76 10.41
CA SER A 90 0.97 11.59 10.65
C SER A 90 0.24 11.44 9.33
N PHE A 91 -0.88 10.77 9.40
CA PHE A 91 -1.76 10.53 8.25
C PHE A 91 -1.03 9.88 7.07
N PRO A 92 -0.29 8.77 7.31
CA PRO A 92 0.34 8.06 6.21
C PRO A 92 -0.70 7.29 5.40
N ASP A 93 -0.36 7.03 4.14
CA ASP A 93 -1.13 6.09 3.34
C ASP A 93 -0.77 4.66 3.70
N VAL A 94 0.51 4.40 3.94
CA VAL A 94 1.02 3.06 4.25
C VAL A 94 2.04 3.16 5.38
N LYS A 95 1.90 2.29 6.37
CA LYS A 95 2.90 2.17 7.44
C LYS A 95 3.86 1.07 7.06
N ILE A 96 5.16 1.36 7.11
CA ILE A 96 6.17 0.40 6.73
C ILE A 96 7.10 0.12 7.90
N LYS A 97 7.69 -1.09 7.88
CA LYS A 97 8.75 -1.47 8.80
C LYS A 97 9.88 -2.05 7.99
N TYR A 98 11.09 -1.56 8.22
CA TYR A 98 12.26 -2.12 7.54
C TYR A 98 12.63 -3.47 8.15
N VAL A 99 12.91 -4.43 7.30
CA VAL A 99 13.30 -5.78 7.69
C VAL A 99 14.51 -6.22 6.88
N ASN A 100 15.22 -7.22 7.40
CA ASN A 100 16.36 -7.80 6.69
C ASN A 100 15.99 -9.04 5.90
N SER A 101 14.82 -9.62 6.20
CA SER A 101 14.36 -10.81 5.51
C SER A 101 12.84 -10.85 5.56
N PHE A 102 12.27 -11.62 4.65
CA PHE A 102 10.82 -11.84 4.57
C PHE A 102 10.03 -10.53 4.46
N PRO A 103 10.35 -9.70 3.44
CA PRO A 103 9.54 -8.50 3.20
C PRO A 103 8.15 -8.89 2.69
N GLY A 104 7.25 -7.92 2.69
CA GLY A 104 5.93 -8.11 2.15
C GLY A 104 4.85 -7.80 3.16
N ILE A 105 3.68 -8.32 2.90
CA ILE A 105 2.50 -8.04 3.70
C ILE A 105 2.43 -8.94 4.93
#